data_0056210769f91a50626611d85d59b705
#
_entry.id   0056210769f91a50626611d85d59b705
#
_cell.length_a   1.000
_cell.length_b   1.000
_cell.length_c   1.000
_cell.angle_alpha   90.00
_cell.angle_beta   90.00
_cell.angle_gamma   90.00
#
_symmetry.space_group_name_H-M   'P 1'
#
loop_
_entity.id
_entity.type
_entity.pdbx_description
1 polymer ?
#
loop_
_entity_poly.entity_id
_entity_poly.type
_entity_poly.pdbx_seq_one_letter_code
_entity_poly.pdbx_strand_id
1 'polypeptide(L)'
;MERGAVKNPLFGAFFKAVKEAGHPITQDVNGYQQEGFAAFDRNVKRGRRYSAARAYLHPVKHRKNLAVQCRALVTKVMTDGKTATGVEYSLPFGRKRSVQAKEIILCGGAFNSPQLLQVSGIGNSDELQKVGITPVHHLPGVGENLQDH
;
A
#
# COMPACT_ATOMS: atom_id res chain seq x y z
N MET A 1 -16.77 -3.30 4.44
CA MET A 1 -16.44 -4.74 4.46
C MET A 1 -17.69 -5.50 4.88
N GLU A 2 -17.87 -6.70 4.39
CA GLU A 2 -18.96 -7.59 4.79
C GLU A 2 -18.36 -8.86 5.40
N ARG A 3 -18.95 -9.33 6.50
CA ARG A 3 -18.56 -10.59 7.11
C ARG A 3 -18.82 -11.74 6.14
N GLY A 4 -17.92 -12.72 6.10
CA GLY A 4 -18.08 -13.92 5.30
C GLY A 4 -19.36 -14.66 5.65
N ALA A 5 -20.13 -15.07 4.65
CA ALA A 5 -21.33 -15.86 4.88
C ALA A 5 -20.95 -17.27 5.35
N VAL A 6 -21.19 -17.58 6.61
CA VAL A 6 -20.99 -18.92 7.22
C VAL A 6 -22.25 -19.77 7.01
N LYS A 7 -22.66 -19.96 5.76
CA LYS A 7 -23.93 -20.68 5.43
C LYS A 7 -23.75 -22.18 5.29
N ASN A 8 -22.54 -22.68 5.08
CA ASN A 8 -22.32 -24.12 4.97
C ASN A 8 -22.43 -24.77 6.35
N PRO A 9 -23.20 -25.89 6.51
CA PRO A 9 -23.35 -26.59 7.80
C PRO A 9 -22.02 -26.98 8.46
N LEU A 10 -20.96 -27.21 7.68
CA LEU A 10 -19.61 -27.52 8.19
C LEU A 10 -19.04 -26.39 9.05
N PHE A 11 -19.38 -25.13 8.80
CA PHE A 11 -18.96 -24.06 9.70
C PHE A 11 -19.53 -24.20 11.11
N GLY A 12 -20.80 -24.60 11.22
CA GLY A 12 -21.43 -24.88 12.51
C GLY A 12 -20.72 -26.00 13.27
N ALA A 13 -20.44 -27.10 12.57
CA ALA A 13 -19.69 -28.23 13.15
C ALA A 13 -18.26 -27.81 13.55
N PHE A 14 -17.57 -27.04 12.71
CA PHE A 14 -16.23 -26.54 12.99
C PHE A 14 -16.20 -25.63 14.24
N PHE A 15 -17.07 -24.63 14.34
CA PHE A 15 -17.10 -23.75 15.50
C PHE A 15 -17.53 -24.47 16.80
N LYS A 16 -18.37 -25.51 16.66
CA LYS A 16 -18.69 -26.37 17.81
C LYS A 16 -17.44 -27.13 18.29
N ALA A 17 -16.70 -27.76 17.39
CA ALA A 17 -15.47 -28.47 17.70
C ALA A 17 -14.40 -27.53 18.32
N VAL A 18 -14.25 -26.32 17.78
CA VAL A 18 -13.37 -25.27 18.35
C VAL A 18 -13.71 -25.00 19.82
N LYS A 19 -14.99 -24.83 20.11
CA LYS A 19 -15.47 -24.58 21.48
C LYS A 19 -15.24 -25.78 22.40
N GLU A 20 -15.50 -26.99 21.91
CA GLU A 20 -15.28 -28.24 22.65
C GLU A 20 -13.79 -28.47 22.95
N ALA A 21 -12.90 -28.03 22.03
CA ALA A 21 -11.44 -28.06 22.21
C ALA A 21 -10.90 -26.94 23.13
N GLY A 22 -11.78 -26.09 23.69
CA GLY A 22 -11.39 -25.03 24.61
C GLY A 22 -10.76 -23.79 23.97
N HIS A 23 -10.83 -23.66 22.64
CA HIS A 23 -10.30 -22.49 21.97
C HIS A 23 -11.30 -21.31 21.99
N PRO A 24 -10.82 -20.05 22.08
CA PRO A 24 -11.69 -18.90 22.09
C PRO A 24 -12.36 -18.66 20.72
N ILE A 25 -13.62 -18.26 20.77
CA ILE A 25 -14.33 -17.73 19.59
C ILE A 25 -14.40 -16.23 19.76
N THR A 26 -13.83 -15.49 18.80
CA THR A 26 -13.90 -14.04 18.76
C THR A 26 -14.92 -13.56 17.72
N GLN A 27 -15.43 -12.36 17.93
CA GLN A 27 -16.29 -11.72 16.93
C GLN A 27 -15.50 -10.90 15.92
N ASP A 28 -14.27 -10.51 16.25
CA ASP A 28 -13.41 -9.69 15.39
C ASP A 28 -11.95 -10.12 15.56
N VAL A 29 -11.42 -10.80 14.56
CA VAL A 29 -10.00 -11.23 14.51
C VAL A 29 -9.02 -10.06 14.30
N ASN A 30 -9.52 -8.86 14.00
CA ASN A 30 -8.73 -7.63 13.87
C ASN A 30 -8.98 -6.66 15.05
N GLY A 31 -9.75 -7.08 16.04
CA GLY A 31 -10.08 -6.28 17.22
C GLY A 31 -9.03 -6.35 18.32
N TYR A 32 -9.43 -5.98 19.52
CA TYR A 32 -8.58 -5.99 20.70
C TYR A 32 -8.02 -7.38 21.03
N GLN A 33 -8.83 -8.43 20.92
CA GLN A 33 -8.43 -9.82 21.10
C GLN A 33 -8.40 -10.50 19.73
N GLN A 34 -7.22 -10.64 19.16
CA GLN A 34 -7.03 -11.26 17.84
C GLN A 34 -6.97 -12.80 17.92
N GLU A 35 -6.49 -13.33 19.06
CA GLU A 35 -6.44 -14.77 19.26
C GLU A 35 -7.86 -15.35 19.35
N GLY A 36 -8.14 -16.31 18.48
CA GLY A 36 -9.42 -17.00 18.43
C GLY A 36 -9.90 -17.31 17.01
N PHE A 37 -11.06 -17.90 16.94
CA PHE A 37 -11.69 -18.32 15.69
C PHE A 37 -12.91 -17.45 15.39
N ALA A 38 -13.00 -16.97 14.15
CA ALA A 38 -14.15 -16.19 13.70
C ALA A 38 -14.37 -16.35 12.17
N ALA A 39 -15.52 -15.89 11.72
CA ALA A 39 -15.75 -15.67 10.30
C ALA A 39 -14.98 -14.42 9.83
N PHE A 40 -14.17 -14.54 8.79
CA PHE A 40 -13.37 -13.42 8.26
C PHE A 40 -14.22 -12.35 7.58
N ASP A 41 -13.83 -11.11 7.78
CA ASP A 41 -14.30 -9.99 7.00
C ASP A 41 -13.67 -10.00 5.60
N ARG A 42 -14.43 -9.55 4.62
CA ARG A 42 -14.02 -9.54 3.22
C ARG A 42 -14.24 -8.17 2.61
N ASN A 43 -13.33 -7.78 1.70
CA ASN A 43 -13.50 -6.58 0.87
C ASN A 43 -14.59 -6.81 -0.20
N VAL A 44 -15.80 -7.04 0.25
CA VAL A 44 -16.98 -7.28 -0.57
C VAL A 44 -18.10 -6.32 -0.16
N LYS A 45 -18.88 -5.87 -1.11
CA LYS A 45 -20.13 -5.15 -0.91
C LYS A 45 -21.17 -5.63 -1.93
N ARG A 46 -22.31 -6.12 -1.45
CA ARG A 46 -23.40 -6.68 -2.28
C ARG A 46 -22.90 -7.74 -3.26
N GLY A 47 -22.11 -8.69 -2.76
CA GLY A 47 -21.57 -9.81 -3.53
C GLY A 47 -20.46 -9.46 -4.54
N ARG A 48 -19.97 -8.22 -4.59
CA ARG A 48 -18.90 -7.79 -5.51
C ARG A 48 -17.67 -7.32 -4.75
N ARG A 49 -16.48 -7.61 -5.28
CA ARG A 49 -15.22 -7.10 -4.74
C ARG A 49 -15.27 -5.57 -4.65
N TYR A 50 -14.95 -5.06 -3.48
CA TYR A 50 -14.98 -3.63 -3.17
C TYR A 50 -13.55 -3.13 -2.90
N SER A 51 -12.82 -2.91 -4.01
CA SER A 51 -11.42 -2.42 -3.94
C SER A 51 -11.34 -1.03 -3.32
N ALA A 52 -10.15 -0.63 -2.86
CA ALA A 52 -9.91 0.71 -2.34
C ALA A 52 -10.33 1.82 -3.32
N ALA A 53 -10.05 1.65 -4.61
CA ALA A 53 -10.52 2.61 -5.62
C ALA A 53 -12.05 2.73 -5.66
N ARG A 54 -12.74 1.60 -5.58
CA ARG A 54 -14.21 1.57 -5.59
C ARG A 54 -14.82 2.13 -4.29
N ALA A 55 -14.13 1.89 -3.17
CA ALA A 55 -14.59 2.33 -1.85
C ALA A 55 -14.37 3.81 -1.59
N TYR A 56 -13.20 4.32 -1.97
CA TYR A 56 -12.73 5.65 -1.55
C TYR A 56 -12.55 6.63 -2.71
N LEU A 57 -12.05 6.19 -3.88
CA LEU A 57 -11.75 7.08 -4.98
C LEU A 57 -12.98 7.39 -5.85
N HIS A 58 -13.71 6.36 -6.30
CA HIS A 58 -14.84 6.57 -7.21
C HIS A 58 -15.93 7.49 -6.65
N PRO A 59 -16.30 7.41 -5.35
CA PRO A 59 -17.32 8.30 -4.78
C PRO A 59 -16.93 9.78 -4.78
N VAL A 60 -15.62 10.08 -4.77
CA VAL A 60 -15.09 11.45 -4.63
C VAL A 60 -14.41 11.98 -5.89
N LYS A 61 -14.36 11.18 -6.97
CA LYS A 61 -13.67 11.52 -8.21
C LYS A 61 -14.15 12.82 -8.87
N HIS A 62 -15.37 13.23 -8.57
CA HIS A 62 -15.97 14.47 -9.08
C HIS A 62 -15.48 15.74 -8.37
N ARG A 63 -14.74 15.61 -7.28
CA ARG A 63 -14.25 16.76 -6.51
C ARG A 63 -13.26 17.58 -7.33
N LYS A 64 -13.45 18.90 -7.37
CA LYS A 64 -12.58 19.83 -8.13
C LYS A 64 -11.15 19.90 -7.61
N ASN A 65 -10.94 19.58 -6.33
CA ASN A 65 -9.62 19.55 -5.68
C ASN A 65 -8.92 18.17 -5.78
N LEU A 66 -9.45 17.24 -6.57
CA LEU A 66 -8.89 15.92 -6.78
C LEU A 66 -8.56 15.72 -8.26
N ALA A 67 -7.30 15.52 -8.57
CA ALA A 67 -6.84 15.09 -9.89
C ALA A 67 -6.27 13.66 -9.82
N VAL A 68 -6.67 12.81 -10.76
CA VAL A 68 -6.19 11.43 -10.86
C VAL A 68 -5.55 11.23 -12.22
N GLN A 69 -4.23 11.07 -12.24
CA GLN A 69 -3.46 10.79 -13.43
C GLN A 69 -3.11 9.30 -13.50
N CYS A 70 -3.74 8.59 -14.42
CA CYS A 70 -3.41 7.20 -14.71
C CYS A 70 -2.32 7.09 -15.79
N ARG A 71 -1.69 5.90 -15.90
CA ARG A 71 -0.62 5.61 -16.86
C ARG A 71 0.53 6.61 -16.73
N ALA A 72 0.85 7.00 -15.52
CA ALA A 72 1.95 7.88 -15.18
C ALA A 72 2.95 7.07 -14.34
N LEU A 73 4.14 6.85 -14.89
CA LEU A 73 5.25 6.23 -14.18
C LEU A 73 6.04 7.33 -13.49
N VAL A 74 5.99 7.38 -12.17
CA VAL A 74 6.85 8.29 -11.39
C VAL A 74 8.29 7.80 -11.49
N THR A 75 9.17 8.68 -11.94
CA THR A 75 10.57 8.37 -12.21
C THR A 75 11.54 8.98 -11.22
N LYS A 76 11.10 10.02 -10.49
CA LYS A 76 11.95 10.70 -9.50
C LYS A 76 11.12 11.47 -8.49
N VAL A 77 11.54 11.47 -7.24
CA VAL A 77 11.15 12.44 -6.23
C VAL A 77 12.13 13.63 -6.34
N MET A 78 11.60 14.82 -6.58
CA MET A 78 12.39 16.06 -6.62
C MET A 78 12.61 16.55 -5.21
N THR A 79 13.84 17.01 -4.93
CA THR A 79 14.23 17.52 -3.62
C THR A 79 14.95 18.87 -3.74
N ASP A 80 14.80 19.70 -2.73
CA ASP A 80 15.64 20.84 -2.46
C ASP A 80 16.31 20.62 -1.09
N GLY A 81 17.60 20.30 -1.11
CA GLY A 81 18.30 19.78 0.06
C GLY A 81 17.62 18.51 0.60
N LYS A 82 17.11 18.57 1.83
CA LYS A 82 16.40 17.46 2.51
C LYS A 82 14.88 17.51 2.38
N THR A 83 14.34 18.46 1.66
CA THR A 83 12.90 18.66 1.51
C THR A 83 12.44 18.16 0.17
N ALA A 84 11.45 17.27 0.15
CA ALA A 84 10.79 16.85 -1.07
C ALA A 84 9.88 17.97 -1.60
N THR A 85 10.02 18.32 -2.88
CA THR A 85 9.34 19.46 -3.51
C THR A 85 8.34 19.03 -4.59
N GLY A 86 8.41 17.79 -5.07
CA GLY A 86 7.54 17.32 -6.12
C GLY A 86 7.97 15.96 -6.67
N VAL A 87 7.39 15.58 -7.77
CA VAL A 87 7.75 14.35 -8.49
C VAL A 87 7.88 14.60 -9.99
N GLU A 88 8.79 13.87 -10.63
CA GLU A 88 8.82 13.70 -12.07
C GLU A 88 8.12 12.40 -12.46
N TYR A 89 7.41 12.41 -13.57
CA TYR A 89 6.76 11.23 -14.09
C TYR A 89 6.75 11.20 -15.61
N SER A 90 6.71 9.99 -16.15
CA SER A 90 6.60 9.74 -17.59
C SER A 90 5.19 9.30 -17.93
N LEU A 91 4.64 9.89 -18.98
CA LEU A 91 3.40 9.48 -19.64
C LEU A 91 3.72 8.57 -20.83
N PRO A 92 2.72 7.88 -21.40
CA PRO A 92 2.91 7.11 -22.64
C PRO A 92 3.64 7.90 -23.72
N PHE A 93 4.42 7.20 -24.53
CA PHE A 93 5.28 7.76 -25.58
C PHE A 93 6.43 8.64 -25.05
N GLY A 94 6.88 8.38 -23.80
CA GLY A 94 8.07 9.02 -23.22
C GLY A 94 7.91 10.49 -22.81
N ARG A 95 6.70 11.03 -22.81
CA ARG A 95 6.45 12.42 -22.40
C ARG A 95 6.69 12.63 -20.92
N LYS A 96 7.74 13.34 -20.58
CA LYS A 96 8.08 13.70 -19.19
C LYS A 96 7.25 14.89 -18.71
N ARG A 97 6.87 14.87 -17.45
CA ARG A 97 6.15 15.90 -16.73
C ARG A 97 6.66 15.96 -15.29
N SER A 98 6.40 17.07 -14.63
CA SER A 98 6.63 17.23 -13.20
C SER A 98 5.42 17.88 -12.55
N VAL A 99 5.26 17.63 -11.27
CA VAL A 99 4.28 18.31 -10.41
C VAL A 99 4.94 18.64 -9.09
N GLN A 100 4.74 19.87 -8.63
CA GLN A 100 5.21 20.33 -7.32
C GLN A 100 4.12 20.09 -6.28
N ALA A 101 4.52 19.74 -5.06
CA ALA A 101 3.64 19.55 -3.92
C ALA A 101 4.37 19.89 -2.63
N LYS A 102 3.60 20.29 -1.61
CA LYS A 102 4.11 20.52 -0.25
C LYS A 102 4.33 19.21 0.50
N GLU A 103 3.63 18.15 0.11
CA GLU A 103 3.71 16.82 0.71
C GLU A 103 3.63 15.77 -0.39
N ILE A 104 4.45 14.73 -0.28
CA ILE A 104 4.53 13.61 -1.23
C ILE A 104 4.38 12.32 -0.45
N ILE A 105 3.39 11.50 -0.83
CA ILE A 105 3.11 10.23 -0.19
C ILE A 105 3.41 9.11 -1.18
N LEU A 106 4.38 8.26 -0.84
CA LEU A 106 4.77 7.11 -1.67
C LEU A 106 3.95 5.88 -1.28
N CYS A 107 3.14 5.41 -2.20
CA CYS A 107 2.29 4.23 -2.04
C CYS A 107 2.59 3.16 -3.10
N GLY A 108 3.86 3.02 -3.49
CA GLY A 108 4.30 2.07 -4.52
C GLY A 108 4.43 0.62 -4.04
N GLY A 109 4.25 0.36 -2.75
CA GLY A 109 4.44 -0.96 -2.13
C GLY A 109 5.88 -1.23 -1.73
N ALA A 110 6.11 -2.43 -1.19
CA ALA A 110 7.39 -2.82 -0.56
C ALA A 110 8.60 -2.75 -1.50
N PHE A 111 8.40 -2.96 -2.80
CA PHE A 111 9.45 -2.88 -3.80
C PHE A 111 9.57 -1.49 -4.43
N ASN A 112 8.46 -0.92 -4.91
CA ASN A 112 8.53 0.26 -5.76
C ASN A 112 8.77 1.56 -4.96
N SER A 113 8.33 1.66 -3.70
CA SER A 113 8.59 2.85 -2.88
C SER A 113 10.08 2.99 -2.54
N PRO A 114 10.79 1.94 -2.04
CA PRO A 114 12.24 2.00 -1.86
C PRO A 114 12.98 2.22 -3.18
N GLN A 115 12.60 1.53 -4.25
CA GLN A 115 13.21 1.72 -5.56
C GLN A 115 13.12 3.18 -6.02
N LEU A 116 11.94 3.80 -5.89
CA LEU A 116 11.75 5.20 -6.27
C LEU A 116 12.63 6.14 -5.45
N LEU A 117 12.80 5.89 -4.15
CA LEU A 117 13.74 6.64 -3.32
C LEU A 117 15.18 6.47 -3.79
N GLN A 118 15.61 5.24 -4.04
CA GLN A 118 16.97 4.94 -4.50
C GLN A 118 17.28 5.60 -5.85
N VAL A 119 16.40 5.48 -6.85
CA VAL A 119 16.61 6.15 -8.14
C VAL A 119 16.53 7.67 -8.05
N SER A 120 15.98 8.20 -6.96
CA SER A 120 15.95 9.63 -6.66
C SER A 120 17.20 10.09 -5.90
N GLY A 121 18.15 9.19 -5.60
CA GLY A 121 19.38 9.50 -4.88
C GLY A 121 19.26 9.39 -3.35
N ILE A 122 18.21 8.74 -2.84
CA ILE A 122 17.96 8.56 -1.41
C ILE A 122 18.14 7.09 -1.06
N GLY A 123 19.20 6.75 -0.34
CA GLY A 123 19.57 5.37 -0.01
C GLY A 123 21.01 5.27 0.50
N ASN A 124 21.58 4.04 0.46
CA ASN A 124 22.99 3.84 0.76
C ASN A 124 23.85 4.51 -0.32
N SER A 125 24.58 5.55 0.05
CA SER A 125 25.37 6.37 -0.89
C SER A 125 26.38 5.55 -1.70
N ASP A 126 27.06 4.58 -1.07
CA ASP A 126 28.09 3.79 -1.73
C ASP A 126 27.48 2.85 -2.78
N GLU A 127 26.31 2.29 -2.50
CA GLU A 127 25.59 1.43 -3.43
C GLU A 127 25.01 2.22 -4.59
N LEU A 128 24.42 3.39 -4.30
CA LEU A 128 23.89 4.28 -5.33
C LEU A 128 24.99 4.72 -6.31
N GLN A 129 26.18 5.07 -5.80
CA GLN A 129 27.31 5.45 -6.63
C GLN A 129 27.79 4.29 -7.53
N LYS A 130 27.83 3.06 -7.02
CA LYS A 130 28.23 1.87 -7.80
C LYS A 130 27.34 1.64 -9.02
N VAL A 131 26.06 2.04 -8.94
CA VAL A 131 25.10 1.94 -10.05
C VAL A 131 24.91 3.25 -10.83
N GLY A 132 25.77 4.24 -10.59
CA GLY A 132 25.79 5.51 -11.33
C GLY A 132 24.73 6.51 -10.89
N ILE A 133 24.13 6.34 -9.72
CA ILE A 133 23.15 7.28 -9.16
C ILE A 133 23.89 8.25 -8.22
N THR A 134 23.74 9.55 -8.47
CA THR A 134 24.29 10.59 -7.58
C THR A 134 23.49 10.63 -6.27
N PRO A 135 24.11 10.37 -5.10
CA PRO A 135 23.44 10.45 -3.83
C PRO A 135 22.98 11.89 -3.51
N VAL A 136 21.73 12.02 -3.09
CA VAL A 136 21.15 13.27 -2.57
C VAL A 136 21.10 13.22 -1.04
N HIS A 137 20.74 12.06 -0.50
CA HIS A 137 20.67 11.87 0.94
C HIS A 137 21.06 10.44 1.32
N HIS A 138 22.06 10.31 2.19
CA HIS A 138 22.47 9.00 2.73
C HIS A 138 21.44 8.50 3.73
N LEU A 139 20.72 7.45 3.36
CA LEU A 139 19.70 6.79 4.18
C LEU A 139 19.81 5.27 3.97
N PRO A 140 20.76 4.59 4.64
CA PRO A 140 21.14 3.22 4.32
C PRO A 140 20.03 2.19 4.57
N GLY A 141 19.01 2.51 5.37
CA GLY A 141 17.88 1.62 5.60
C GLY A 141 16.88 1.52 4.45
N VAL A 142 17.02 2.35 3.39
CA VAL A 142 16.10 2.30 2.25
C VAL A 142 16.35 1.04 1.42
N GLY A 143 15.35 0.19 1.33
CA GLY A 143 15.39 -1.08 0.59
C GLY A 143 15.90 -2.26 1.41
N GLU A 144 16.27 -2.03 2.67
CA GLU A 144 16.72 -3.08 3.57
C GLU A 144 15.56 -3.72 4.34
N ASN A 145 15.86 -4.87 4.96
CA ASN A 145 14.95 -5.58 5.87
C ASN A 145 13.59 -5.93 5.27
N LEU A 146 13.55 -6.25 3.99
CA LEU A 146 12.32 -6.80 3.39
C LEU A 146 11.96 -8.12 4.08
N GLN A 147 10.73 -8.19 4.59
CA GLN A 147 10.19 -9.37 5.23
C GLN A 147 8.92 -9.82 4.52
N ASP A 148 8.76 -11.13 4.40
CA ASP A 148 7.55 -11.80 3.98
C ASP A 148 7.09 -12.75 5.09
N HIS A 149 5.80 -13.04 5.18
CA HIS A 149 5.21 -13.89 6.23
C HIS A 149 5.05 -15.33 5.81
#